data_93117cd5b60286dd20a6b9985ba0c13b
#
_entry.id   93117cd5b60286dd20a6b9985ba0c13b
#
_cell.length_a   1.000
_cell.length_b   1.000
_cell.length_c   1.000
_cell.angle_alpha   90.00
_cell.angle_beta   90.00
_cell.angle_gamma   90.00
#
_symmetry.space_group_name_H-M   'P 1'
#
loop_
_entity.id
_entity.type
_entity.pdbx_description
1 polymer ?
#
loop_
_entity_poly.entity_id
_entity_poly.type
_entity_poly.pdbx_seq_one_letter_code
_entity_poly.pdbx_strand_id
1 'polypeptide(L)'
;MVDTDTLREALQEVMDPELHRSIVDLGMVQDLAFRDGVVSFTLALTTMACPLRGQIQQDARERLLGLHEVRDVVIQVREMTSAEKEQVFGPRVPDEGSAAPHNRVKRVIAVLSGKGGVGKSSVAALLAVTLRRQGHRVGLLDADITGPSIPKMLLHRDERPLAGPFGILPVESEGGIKIISINLLLADPAQAVIWRGPLISGAIKQFWGDVFWDELDYLIVDLPPGTSDASLTVMQMIPLNGIVLVTTPQSLAGMVVRKASSMAEQLNIPILGLIENMSYVTCPDCGKMIEVFGPSNAAGLAAEIRVPLLGRLPISPEIALLGDSGRLEEYAAGEFEPLVARLLLLVPETACVPPIRR
;
A
#
# COMPACT_ATOMS: atom_id res chain seq x y z
N MET A 1 -35.30 -4.64 -35.08
CA MET A 1 -35.88 -4.00 -33.88
C MET A 1 -34.80 -4.00 -32.86
N VAL A 2 -34.33 -2.83 -32.47
CA VAL A 2 -33.32 -2.69 -31.42
C VAL A 2 -33.99 -3.06 -30.10
N ASP A 3 -33.49 -4.09 -29.46
CA ASP A 3 -33.90 -4.50 -28.11
C ASP A 3 -32.82 -4.14 -27.07
N THR A 4 -33.11 -4.34 -25.80
CA THR A 4 -32.20 -4.05 -24.72
C THR A 4 -30.90 -4.86 -24.76
N ASP A 5 -30.92 -6.03 -25.36
CA ASP A 5 -29.75 -6.90 -25.48
C ASP A 5 -28.78 -6.35 -26.54
N THR A 6 -29.29 -5.92 -27.70
CA THR A 6 -28.52 -5.23 -28.75
C THR A 6 -27.86 -3.95 -28.22
N LEU A 7 -28.58 -3.17 -27.40
CA LEU A 7 -28.02 -1.97 -26.76
C LEU A 7 -26.92 -2.31 -25.74
N ARG A 8 -27.11 -3.40 -25.01
CA ARG A 8 -26.11 -3.87 -24.03
C ARG A 8 -24.85 -4.37 -24.72
N GLU A 9 -25.01 -5.09 -25.85
CA GLU A 9 -23.87 -5.53 -26.67
C GLU A 9 -23.09 -4.33 -27.22
N ALA A 10 -23.76 -3.29 -27.71
CA ALA A 10 -23.10 -2.08 -28.18
C ALA A 10 -22.33 -1.37 -27.05
N LEU A 11 -22.90 -1.32 -25.85
CA LEU A 11 -22.24 -0.75 -24.66
C LEU A 11 -21.13 -1.63 -24.10
N GLN A 12 -21.10 -2.95 -24.43
CA GLN A 12 -20.04 -3.86 -24.06
C GLN A 12 -18.69 -3.45 -24.68
N GLU A 13 -18.70 -2.77 -25.82
CA GLU A 13 -17.50 -2.26 -26.47
C GLU A 13 -16.97 -0.95 -25.86
N VAL A 14 -17.75 -0.29 -25.00
CA VAL A 14 -17.33 0.91 -24.29
C VAL A 14 -16.51 0.50 -23.08
N MET A 15 -15.24 0.86 -23.12
CA MET A 15 -14.29 0.52 -22.06
C MET A 15 -14.14 1.67 -21.09
N ASP A 16 -14.15 1.38 -19.81
CA ASP A 16 -13.64 2.34 -18.81
C ASP A 16 -12.13 2.50 -19.02
N PRO A 17 -11.64 3.72 -19.36
CA PRO A 17 -10.23 3.92 -19.68
C PRO A 17 -9.32 3.70 -18.48
N GLU A 18 -9.87 3.73 -17.26
CA GLU A 18 -9.13 3.50 -16.03
C GLU A 18 -9.05 2.02 -15.68
N LEU A 19 -10.14 1.30 -15.81
CA LEU A 19 -10.23 -0.09 -15.39
C LEU A 19 -9.96 -1.07 -16.55
N HIS A 20 -9.87 -0.57 -17.80
CA HIS A 20 -9.70 -1.37 -19.02
C HIS A 20 -10.69 -2.55 -19.11
N ARG A 21 -11.88 -2.35 -18.60
CA ARG A 21 -13.01 -3.29 -18.63
C ARG A 21 -14.24 -2.60 -19.18
N SER A 22 -15.12 -3.38 -19.77
CA SER A 22 -16.39 -2.85 -20.27
C SER A 22 -17.22 -2.21 -19.14
N ILE A 23 -17.84 -1.06 -19.44
CA ILE A 23 -18.78 -0.41 -18.50
C ILE A 23 -19.97 -1.30 -18.16
N VAL A 24 -20.32 -2.28 -19.01
CA VAL A 24 -21.35 -3.28 -18.75
C VAL A 24 -20.85 -4.33 -17.75
N ASP A 25 -19.62 -4.86 -17.94
CA ASP A 25 -19.00 -5.83 -17.02
C ASP A 25 -18.73 -5.23 -15.63
N LEU A 26 -18.50 -3.92 -15.58
CA LEU A 26 -18.33 -3.16 -14.35
C LEU A 26 -19.68 -2.80 -13.69
N GLY A 27 -20.82 -3.26 -14.26
CA GLY A 27 -22.13 -2.93 -13.72
C GLY A 27 -22.45 -1.42 -13.71
N MET A 28 -21.72 -0.62 -14.50
CA MET A 28 -21.93 0.83 -14.58
C MET A 28 -23.18 1.22 -15.35
N VAL A 29 -23.75 0.32 -16.15
CA VAL A 29 -24.95 0.54 -16.95
C VAL A 29 -26.18 0.03 -16.21
N GLN A 30 -27.04 0.96 -15.78
CA GLN A 30 -28.25 0.68 -15.02
C GLN A 30 -29.47 1.26 -15.75
N ASP A 31 -30.66 0.72 -15.53
CA ASP A 31 -31.94 1.23 -16.03
C ASP A 31 -31.98 1.45 -17.54
N LEU A 32 -31.32 0.56 -18.32
CA LEU A 32 -31.25 0.68 -19.77
C LEU A 32 -32.63 0.47 -20.40
N ALA A 33 -33.12 1.49 -21.12
CA ALA A 33 -34.41 1.46 -21.78
C ALA A 33 -34.35 2.10 -23.18
N PHE A 34 -35.20 1.61 -24.08
CA PHE A 34 -35.38 2.15 -25.43
C PHE A 34 -36.85 2.48 -25.67
N ARG A 35 -37.16 3.74 -26.04
CA ARG A 35 -38.51 4.21 -26.36
C ARG A 35 -38.46 5.23 -27.48
N ASP A 36 -39.26 5.03 -28.52
CA ASP A 36 -39.45 5.98 -29.61
C ASP A 36 -38.17 6.48 -30.28
N GLY A 37 -37.14 5.62 -30.38
CA GLY A 37 -35.85 5.96 -30.96
C GLY A 37 -34.89 6.66 -29.95
N VAL A 38 -35.26 6.76 -28.68
CA VAL A 38 -34.40 7.31 -27.63
C VAL A 38 -33.94 6.21 -26.70
N VAL A 39 -32.63 6.11 -26.51
CA VAL A 39 -32.03 5.25 -25.49
C VAL A 39 -31.83 6.07 -24.21
N SER A 40 -32.26 5.53 -23.10
CA SER A 40 -32.01 6.13 -21.79
C SER A 40 -31.36 5.12 -20.86
N PHE A 41 -30.32 5.53 -20.11
CA PHE A 41 -29.72 4.70 -19.07
C PHE A 41 -29.03 5.54 -17.99
N THR A 42 -28.80 4.92 -16.86
CA THR A 42 -28.03 5.49 -15.76
C THR A 42 -26.59 4.97 -15.80
N LEU A 43 -25.62 5.90 -15.92
CA LEU A 43 -24.20 5.60 -15.77
C LEU A 43 -23.81 5.75 -14.30
N ALA A 44 -23.63 4.62 -13.62
CA ALA A 44 -23.19 4.58 -12.23
C ALA A 44 -21.66 4.61 -12.17
N LEU A 45 -21.07 5.68 -11.66
CA LEU A 45 -19.63 5.87 -11.51
C LEU A 45 -19.17 5.51 -10.11
N THR A 46 -17.94 5.08 -9.96
CA THR A 46 -17.32 4.79 -8.65
C THR A 46 -17.20 6.05 -7.78
N THR A 47 -17.01 7.21 -8.42
CA THR A 47 -16.99 8.53 -7.78
C THR A 47 -17.49 9.61 -8.75
N MET A 48 -18.18 10.61 -8.23
CA MET A 48 -18.63 11.75 -9.04
C MET A 48 -17.46 12.65 -9.48
N ALA A 49 -16.30 12.54 -8.85
CA ALA A 49 -15.08 13.27 -9.18
C ALA A 49 -14.25 12.62 -10.32
N CYS A 50 -14.78 11.59 -11.00
CA CYS A 50 -14.08 10.91 -12.08
C CYS A 50 -13.73 11.91 -13.22
N PRO A 51 -12.44 12.14 -13.53
CA PRO A 51 -12.03 13.09 -14.56
C PRO A 51 -12.36 12.59 -15.97
N LEU A 52 -12.56 11.28 -16.15
CA LEU A 52 -12.87 10.65 -17.44
C LEU A 52 -14.38 10.47 -17.69
N ARG A 53 -15.22 10.95 -16.77
CA ARG A 53 -16.68 10.89 -16.88
C ARG A 53 -17.17 11.37 -18.26
N GLY A 54 -16.65 12.52 -18.73
CA GLY A 54 -17.04 13.09 -20.02
C GLY A 54 -16.70 12.19 -21.20
N GLN A 55 -15.56 11.54 -21.17
CA GLN A 55 -15.10 10.59 -22.20
C GLN A 55 -15.99 9.36 -22.23
N ILE A 56 -16.22 8.71 -21.09
CA ILE A 56 -17.09 7.51 -21.01
C ILE A 56 -18.51 7.82 -21.52
N GLN A 57 -19.06 8.98 -21.15
CA GLN A 57 -20.38 9.41 -21.63
C GLN A 57 -20.38 9.63 -23.16
N GLN A 58 -19.33 10.21 -23.71
CA GLN A 58 -19.22 10.47 -25.14
C GLN A 58 -19.07 9.17 -25.93
N ASP A 59 -18.18 8.27 -25.49
CA ASP A 59 -17.98 6.97 -26.13
C ASP A 59 -19.26 6.14 -26.14
N ALA A 60 -19.97 6.11 -25.00
CA ALA A 60 -21.26 5.43 -24.89
C ALA A 60 -22.32 6.03 -25.82
N ARG A 61 -22.39 7.35 -25.91
CA ARG A 61 -23.31 8.07 -26.80
C ARG A 61 -23.00 7.78 -28.26
N GLU A 62 -21.75 7.82 -28.69
CA GLU A 62 -21.32 7.58 -30.06
C GLU A 62 -21.62 6.16 -30.49
N ARG A 63 -21.37 5.17 -29.63
CA ARG A 63 -21.69 3.76 -29.91
C ARG A 63 -23.19 3.52 -30.10
N LEU A 64 -24.02 4.07 -29.23
CA LEU A 64 -25.47 3.91 -29.32
C LEU A 64 -26.06 4.64 -30.52
N LEU A 65 -25.60 5.85 -30.83
CA LEU A 65 -26.05 6.59 -32.03
C LEU A 65 -25.62 5.93 -33.35
N GLY A 66 -24.62 5.06 -33.33
CA GLY A 66 -24.23 4.22 -34.48
C GLY A 66 -25.27 3.17 -34.85
N LEU A 67 -26.24 2.88 -33.99
CA LEU A 67 -27.33 1.93 -34.28
C LEU A 67 -28.46 2.62 -35.07
N HIS A 68 -28.85 1.99 -36.18
CA HIS A 68 -29.73 2.59 -37.18
C HIS A 68 -31.10 3.13 -36.66
N GLU A 69 -31.63 2.56 -35.57
CA GLU A 69 -32.93 2.93 -35.00
C GLU A 69 -32.81 3.94 -33.85
N VAL A 70 -31.59 4.27 -33.39
CA VAL A 70 -31.36 5.19 -32.28
C VAL A 70 -31.20 6.61 -32.81
N ARG A 71 -32.04 7.54 -32.32
CA ARG A 71 -32.06 8.97 -32.72
C ARG A 71 -31.42 9.86 -31.65
N ASP A 72 -31.55 9.48 -30.39
CA ASP A 72 -30.98 10.25 -29.27
C ASP A 72 -30.65 9.33 -28.08
N VAL A 73 -29.72 9.79 -27.22
CA VAL A 73 -29.25 9.06 -26.04
C VAL A 73 -29.29 9.99 -24.82
N VAL A 74 -30.00 9.58 -23.79
CA VAL A 74 -30.10 10.29 -22.51
C VAL A 74 -29.33 9.51 -21.44
N ILE A 75 -28.25 10.09 -20.94
CA ILE A 75 -27.40 9.47 -19.92
C ILE A 75 -27.54 10.23 -18.60
N GLN A 76 -28.13 9.59 -17.60
CA GLN A 76 -28.11 10.09 -16.23
C GLN A 76 -26.84 9.58 -15.53
N VAL A 77 -26.22 10.42 -14.72
CA VAL A 77 -25.00 10.01 -14.00
C VAL A 77 -25.26 10.08 -12.50
N ARG A 78 -24.91 9.01 -11.81
CA ARG A 78 -24.92 8.95 -10.35
C ARG A 78 -23.67 8.26 -9.82
N GLU A 79 -23.45 8.37 -8.55
CA GLU A 79 -22.45 7.54 -7.88
C GLU A 79 -23.02 6.14 -7.61
N MET A 80 -22.17 5.12 -7.72
CA MET A 80 -22.50 3.75 -7.34
C MET A 80 -22.85 3.66 -5.86
N THR A 81 -23.88 2.91 -5.54
CA THR A 81 -24.20 2.53 -4.17
C THR A 81 -23.11 1.62 -3.60
N SER A 82 -23.07 1.47 -2.27
CA SER A 82 -22.13 0.55 -1.62
C SER A 82 -22.26 -0.88 -2.13
N ALA A 83 -23.48 -1.37 -2.32
CA ALA A 83 -23.74 -2.70 -2.84
C ALA A 83 -23.24 -2.90 -4.30
N GLU A 84 -23.39 -1.90 -5.16
CA GLU A 84 -22.89 -1.95 -6.53
C GLU A 84 -21.34 -1.91 -6.56
N LYS A 85 -20.73 -1.12 -5.69
CA LYS A 85 -19.26 -1.12 -5.51
C LYS A 85 -18.75 -2.49 -5.06
N GLU A 86 -19.49 -3.18 -4.19
CA GLU A 86 -19.16 -4.55 -3.72
C GLU A 86 -19.20 -5.58 -4.85
N GLN A 87 -20.16 -5.47 -5.77
CA GLN A 87 -20.25 -6.40 -6.92
C GLN A 87 -19.05 -6.22 -7.88
N VAL A 88 -18.57 -5.01 -8.03
CA VAL A 88 -17.46 -4.66 -8.95
C VAL A 88 -16.09 -4.95 -8.34
N PHE A 89 -15.91 -4.65 -7.06
CA PHE A 89 -14.62 -4.65 -6.35
C PHE A 89 -14.50 -5.76 -5.30
N GLY A 90 -15.54 -6.57 -5.10
CA GLY A 90 -15.62 -7.58 -4.05
C GLY A 90 -16.31 -7.07 -2.78
N PRO A 91 -16.65 -7.97 -1.87
CA PRO A 91 -17.44 -7.63 -0.70
C PRO A 91 -16.70 -6.59 0.16
N ARG A 92 -17.36 -5.46 0.38
CA ARG A 92 -17.00 -4.55 1.46
C ARG A 92 -17.23 -5.26 2.79
N VAL A 93 -16.25 -5.27 3.65
CA VAL A 93 -16.52 -5.56 5.06
C VAL A 93 -17.49 -4.45 5.55
N PRO A 94 -18.62 -4.80 6.15
CA PRO A 94 -19.66 -3.83 6.48
C PRO A 94 -19.15 -2.71 7.40
N ASP A 95 -19.67 -1.50 7.23
CA ASP A 95 -19.41 -0.32 8.08
C ASP A 95 -19.81 -0.52 9.57
N GLU A 96 -20.49 -1.62 9.89
CA GLU A 96 -20.91 -1.96 11.26
C GLU A 96 -19.79 -2.53 12.14
N GLY A 97 -18.57 -2.67 11.62
CA GLY A 97 -17.42 -3.23 12.32
C GLY A 97 -16.12 -2.44 12.13
N SER A 98 -16.14 -1.10 12.21
CA SER A 98 -14.88 -0.37 12.26
C SER A 98 -14.06 -0.80 13.47
N ALA A 99 -12.89 -1.38 13.24
CA ALA A 99 -11.97 -1.78 14.30
C ALA A 99 -11.31 -0.56 14.98
N ALA A 100 -11.36 0.62 14.35
CA ALA A 100 -10.69 1.83 14.83
C ALA A 100 -10.98 2.18 16.30
N PRO A 101 -12.22 2.08 16.84
CA PRO A 101 -12.47 2.36 18.26
C PRO A 101 -11.84 1.34 19.21
N HIS A 102 -11.51 0.15 18.71
CA HIS A 102 -10.96 -0.95 19.49
C HIS A 102 -9.44 -1.06 19.37
N ASN A 103 -8.85 -0.35 18.41
CA ASN A 103 -7.40 -0.35 18.17
C ASN A 103 -6.67 0.60 19.13
N ARG A 104 -5.66 0.08 19.80
CA ARG A 104 -4.75 0.83 20.70
C ARG A 104 -3.33 0.68 20.22
N VAL A 105 -3.00 1.35 19.13
CA VAL A 105 -1.64 1.37 18.57
C VAL A 105 -0.86 2.53 19.20
N LYS A 106 0.17 2.21 20.00
CA LYS A 106 0.93 3.24 20.72
C LYS A 106 1.84 4.05 19.80
N ARG A 107 2.54 3.38 18.88
CA ARG A 107 3.52 4.03 17.99
C ARG A 107 3.44 3.42 16.59
N VAL A 108 3.42 4.29 15.59
CA VAL A 108 3.39 3.91 14.18
C VAL A 108 4.65 4.44 13.50
N ILE A 109 5.47 3.55 12.96
CA ILE A 109 6.75 3.86 12.30
C ILE A 109 6.66 3.44 10.85
N ALA A 110 6.79 4.41 9.94
CA ALA A 110 6.85 4.12 8.52
C ALA A 110 8.28 3.86 8.05
N VAL A 111 8.45 2.92 7.14
CA VAL A 111 9.71 2.64 6.46
C VAL A 111 9.60 3.07 5.01
N LEU A 112 10.42 4.00 4.60
CA LEU A 112 10.39 4.63 3.28
C LEU A 112 11.75 4.49 2.60
N SER A 113 11.75 4.30 1.30
CA SER A 113 12.96 4.34 0.49
C SER A 113 12.79 5.27 -0.70
N GLY A 114 13.88 5.86 -1.14
CA GLY A 114 13.86 6.75 -2.28
C GLY A 114 13.65 6.03 -3.62
N LYS A 115 14.03 4.76 -3.75
CA LYS A 115 13.90 3.92 -4.95
C LYS A 115 13.55 2.48 -4.58
N GLY A 116 13.04 1.73 -5.55
CA GLY A 116 12.83 0.28 -5.41
C GLY A 116 14.16 -0.49 -5.36
N GLY A 117 14.13 -1.70 -4.82
CA GLY A 117 15.27 -2.62 -4.81
C GLY A 117 16.35 -2.32 -3.76
N VAL A 118 16.12 -1.44 -2.80
CA VAL A 118 17.08 -1.17 -1.70
C VAL A 118 16.89 -2.10 -0.49
N GLY A 119 15.95 -3.04 -0.55
CA GLY A 119 15.63 -3.95 0.56
C GLY A 119 14.80 -3.29 1.67
N LYS A 120 14.01 -2.26 1.35
CA LYS A 120 13.10 -1.56 2.28
C LYS A 120 12.23 -2.52 3.07
N SER A 121 11.52 -3.42 2.38
CA SER A 121 10.58 -4.37 2.98
C SER A 121 11.29 -5.39 3.88
N SER A 122 12.51 -5.86 3.50
CA SER A 122 13.33 -6.72 4.37
C SER A 122 13.74 -5.98 5.65
N VAL A 123 14.09 -4.69 5.53
CA VAL A 123 14.40 -3.85 6.71
C VAL A 123 13.15 -3.66 7.57
N ALA A 124 11.99 -3.37 6.98
CA ALA A 124 10.73 -3.23 7.71
C ALA A 124 10.36 -4.51 8.47
N ALA A 125 10.45 -5.67 7.80
CA ALA A 125 10.18 -6.98 8.39
C ALA A 125 11.15 -7.29 9.54
N LEU A 126 12.46 -7.08 9.35
CA LEU A 126 13.46 -7.37 10.39
C LEU A 126 13.42 -6.38 11.56
N LEU A 127 12.98 -5.13 11.35
CA LEU A 127 12.64 -4.21 12.44
C LEU A 127 11.48 -4.75 13.27
N ALA A 128 10.41 -5.23 12.61
CA ALA A 128 9.26 -5.84 13.29
C ALA A 128 9.66 -7.11 14.06
N VAL A 129 10.45 -7.99 13.46
CA VAL A 129 10.97 -9.21 14.08
C VAL A 129 11.81 -8.89 15.32
N THR A 130 12.72 -7.92 15.20
CA THR A 130 13.60 -7.52 16.32
C THR A 130 12.79 -6.92 17.47
N LEU A 131 11.84 -6.04 17.19
CA LEU A 131 10.91 -5.50 18.19
C LEU A 131 10.09 -6.60 18.87
N ARG A 132 9.60 -7.57 18.09
CA ARG A 132 8.85 -8.71 18.63
C ARG A 132 9.67 -9.56 19.56
N ARG A 133 10.93 -9.86 19.21
CA ARG A 133 11.90 -10.59 20.05
C ARG A 133 12.23 -9.88 21.36
N GLN A 134 12.15 -8.55 21.36
CA GLN A 134 12.30 -7.73 22.57
C GLN A 134 11.04 -7.72 23.46
N GLY A 135 9.99 -8.48 23.10
CA GLY A 135 8.77 -8.65 23.88
C GLY A 135 7.67 -7.64 23.56
N HIS A 136 7.83 -6.78 22.56
CA HIS A 136 6.79 -5.85 22.14
C HIS A 136 5.67 -6.56 21.34
N ARG A 137 4.45 -6.02 21.43
CA ARG A 137 3.34 -6.39 20.53
C ARG A 137 3.49 -5.59 19.24
N VAL A 138 3.67 -6.28 18.13
CA VAL A 138 4.04 -5.67 16.85
C VAL A 138 3.06 -6.04 15.76
N GLY A 139 2.63 -5.01 15.00
CA GLY A 139 1.94 -5.15 13.73
C GLY A 139 2.85 -4.73 12.57
N LEU A 140 2.59 -5.28 11.40
CA LEU A 140 3.28 -4.95 10.16
C LEU A 140 2.25 -4.77 9.04
N LEU A 141 2.14 -3.54 8.57
CA LEU A 141 1.28 -3.16 7.45
C LEU A 141 2.12 -3.05 6.19
N ASP A 142 1.87 -3.92 5.22
CA ASP A 142 2.43 -3.81 3.87
C ASP A 142 1.56 -2.86 3.04
N ALA A 143 2.00 -1.63 2.90
CA ALA A 143 1.33 -0.59 2.12
C ALA A 143 1.91 -0.46 0.70
N ASP A 144 2.87 -1.29 0.30
CA ASP A 144 3.37 -1.38 -1.07
C ASP A 144 2.42 -2.23 -1.93
N ILE A 145 1.29 -1.63 -2.28
CA ILE A 145 0.21 -2.31 -3.01
C ILE A 145 0.66 -2.79 -4.40
N THR A 146 1.68 -2.17 -4.98
CA THR A 146 2.18 -2.48 -6.32
C THR A 146 3.18 -3.63 -6.35
N GLY A 147 3.88 -3.86 -5.24
CA GLY A 147 4.88 -4.92 -5.11
C GLY A 147 4.93 -5.50 -3.71
N PRO A 148 3.77 -5.96 -3.17
CA PRO A 148 3.70 -6.44 -1.80
C PRO A 148 4.59 -7.68 -1.61
N SER A 149 5.43 -7.64 -0.59
CA SER A 149 6.45 -8.67 -0.36
C SER A 149 6.47 -9.21 1.07
N ILE A 150 5.89 -8.50 2.02
CA ILE A 150 5.90 -8.86 3.45
C ILE A 150 5.32 -10.26 3.72
N PRO A 151 4.12 -10.63 3.18
CA PRO A 151 3.57 -11.96 3.44
C PRO A 151 4.50 -13.08 3.00
N LYS A 152 5.13 -12.94 1.81
CA LYS A 152 6.06 -13.95 1.31
C LYS A 152 7.28 -14.13 2.22
N MET A 153 7.74 -13.08 2.90
CA MET A 153 8.92 -13.13 3.75
C MET A 153 8.66 -13.73 5.14
N LEU A 154 7.44 -13.56 5.66
CA LEU A 154 7.12 -13.90 7.06
C LEU A 154 6.06 -15.00 7.22
N LEU A 155 5.35 -15.35 6.13
CA LEU A 155 4.33 -16.38 6.15
C LEU A 155 4.73 -17.52 5.21
N HIS A 156 4.83 -18.74 5.73
CA HIS A 156 5.15 -19.92 4.94
C HIS A 156 3.93 -20.76 4.56
N ARG A 157 2.73 -20.30 4.95
CA ARG A 157 1.43 -20.88 4.62
C ARG A 157 0.56 -19.88 3.90
N ASP A 158 -0.35 -20.38 3.08
CA ASP A 158 -1.41 -19.58 2.44
C ASP A 158 -2.50 -19.23 3.45
N GLU A 159 -2.16 -18.41 4.43
CA GLU A 159 -3.10 -17.89 5.40
C GLU A 159 -3.75 -16.62 4.90
N ARG A 160 -5.04 -16.44 5.23
CA ARG A 160 -5.80 -15.27 4.81
C ARG A 160 -6.41 -14.58 6.02
N PRO A 161 -6.53 -13.24 5.98
CA PRO A 161 -7.28 -12.51 6.97
C PRO A 161 -8.72 -13.02 7.06
N LEU A 162 -9.24 -13.09 8.28
CA LEU A 162 -10.59 -13.54 8.55
C LEU A 162 -11.48 -12.35 8.90
N ALA A 163 -12.77 -12.45 8.58
CA ALA A 163 -13.75 -11.50 9.10
C ALA A 163 -13.99 -11.80 10.59
N GLY A 164 -13.78 -10.81 11.44
CA GLY A 164 -14.06 -10.87 12.87
C GLY A 164 -15.23 -9.97 13.27
N PRO A 165 -15.68 -10.02 14.53
CA PRO A 165 -16.80 -9.21 15.00
C PRO A 165 -16.52 -7.70 15.01
N PHE A 166 -15.25 -7.31 15.00
CA PHE A 166 -14.82 -5.90 15.04
C PHE A 166 -14.07 -5.48 13.76
N GLY A 167 -14.10 -6.27 12.69
CA GLY A 167 -13.41 -5.98 11.43
C GLY A 167 -12.53 -7.13 10.95
N ILE A 168 -11.53 -6.81 10.16
CA ILE A 168 -10.61 -7.78 9.56
C ILE A 168 -9.60 -8.24 10.62
N LEU A 169 -9.53 -9.53 10.90
CA LEU A 169 -8.48 -10.10 11.73
C LEU A 169 -7.22 -10.26 10.86
N PRO A 170 -6.09 -9.60 11.22
CA PRO A 170 -4.83 -9.77 10.51
C PRO A 170 -4.31 -11.20 10.64
N VAL A 171 -3.47 -11.62 9.70
CA VAL A 171 -2.74 -12.89 9.83
C VAL A 171 -1.62 -12.70 10.85
N GLU A 172 -1.38 -13.72 11.67
CA GLU A 172 -0.26 -13.71 12.62
C GLU A 172 0.87 -14.61 12.11
N SER A 173 2.10 -14.10 12.13
CA SER A 173 3.29 -14.91 11.89
C SER A 173 3.53 -15.91 13.02
N GLU A 174 4.45 -16.88 12.85
CA GLU A 174 4.81 -17.81 13.93
C GLU A 174 5.32 -17.10 15.19
N GLY A 175 6.04 -16.00 15.03
CA GLY A 175 6.50 -15.17 16.13
C GLY A 175 5.42 -14.29 16.75
N GLY A 176 4.20 -14.26 16.19
CA GLY A 176 3.06 -13.47 16.69
C GLY A 176 3.11 -11.99 16.24
N ILE A 177 3.64 -11.71 15.04
CA ILE A 177 3.52 -10.41 14.40
C ILE A 177 2.20 -10.38 13.62
N LYS A 178 1.35 -9.39 13.87
CA LYS A 178 0.10 -9.18 13.13
C LYS A 178 0.40 -8.57 11.77
N ILE A 179 0.02 -9.24 10.69
CA ILE A 179 0.38 -8.85 9.31
C ILE A 179 -0.89 -8.61 8.49
N ILE A 180 -0.91 -7.49 7.78
CA ILE A 180 -1.87 -7.21 6.72
C ILE A 180 -1.16 -6.72 5.48
N SER A 181 -1.59 -7.22 4.33
CA SER A 181 -1.12 -6.83 3.00
C SER A 181 -2.25 -7.03 2.01
N ILE A 182 -2.22 -6.29 0.92
CA ILE A 182 -3.22 -6.44 -0.13
C ILE A 182 -3.23 -7.85 -0.73
N ASN A 183 -2.05 -8.47 -0.87
CA ASN A 183 -1.94 -9.83 -1.41
C ASN A 183 -2.71 -10.87 -0.60
N LEU A 184 -2.87 -10.65 0.69
CA LEU A 184 -3.62 -11.56 1.56
C LEU A 184 -5.14 -11.48 1.32
N LEU A 185 -5.61 -10.38 0.71
CA LEU A 185 -7.03 -10.15 0.41
C LEU A 185 -7.41 -10.53 -1.04
N LEU A 186 -6.42 -10.70 -1.93
CA LEU A 186 -6.67 -11.10 -3.31
C LEU A 186 -7.00 -12.58 -3.42
N ALA A 187 -7.93 -12.93 -4.31
CA ALA A 187 -8.27 -14.33 -4.59
C ALA A 187 -7.07 -15.08 -5.18
N ASP A 188 -6.30 -14.43 -6.04
CA ASP A 188 -5.05 -14.91 -6.62
C ASP A 188 -3.93 -13.89 -6.30
N PRO A 189 -2.93 -14.23 -5.48
CA PRO A 189 -1.81 -13.35 -5.17
C PRO A 189 -0.95 -12.98 -6.40
N ALA A 190 -1.00 -13.76 -7.48
CA ALA A 190 -0.30 -13.49 -8.73
C ALA A 190 -1.09 -12.58 -9.67
N GLN A 191 -2.34 -12.26 -9.34
CA GLN A 191 -3.17 -11.38 -10.15
C GLN A 191 -2.59 -9.95 -10.15
N ALA A 192 -2.22 -9.46 -11.34
CA ALA A 192 -1.87 -8.06 -11.52
C ALA A 192 -3.11 -7.19 -11.31
N VAL A 193 -3.17 -6.47 -10.21
CA VAL A 193 -4.25 -5.52 -9.94
C VAL A 193 -3.79 -4.12 -10.33
N ILE A 194 -4.54 -3.50 -11.23
CA ILE A 194 -4.26 -2.11 -11.63
C ILE A 194 -4.84 -1.19 -10.55
N TRP A 195 -3.99 -0.83 -9.61
CA TRP A 195 -4.33 0.09 -8.53
C TRP A 195 -4.16 1.54 -8.98
N ARG A 196 -5.19 2.34 -8.83
CA ARG A 196 -5.13 3.79 -9.07
C ARG A 196 -5.42 4.57 -7.79
N GLY A 197 -4.99 5.83 -7.73
CA GLY A 197 -5.01 6.68 -6.55
C GLY A 197 -6.21 6.49 -5.60
N PRO A 198 -7.47 6.63 -6.05
CA PRO A 198 -8.64 6.47 -5.17
C PRO A 198 -8.79 5.07 -4.55
N LEU A 199 -8.43 4.01 -5.30
CA LEU A 199 -8.49 2.63 -4.81
C LEU A 199 -7.39 2.35 -3.79
N ILE A 200 -6.17 2.86 -4.05
CA ILE A 200 -5.05 2.79 -3.10
C ILE A 200 -5.43 3.50 -1.80
N SER A 201 -5.97 4.70 -1.89
CA SER A 201 -6.40 5.47 -0.73
C SER A 201 -7.50 4.76 0.07
N GLY A 202 -8.45 4.13 -0.63
CA GLY A 202 -9.50 3.31 -0.02
C GLY A 202 -8.93 2.11 0.73
N ALA A 203 -8.03 1.34 0.11
CA ALA A 203 -7.40 0.18 0.73
C ALA A 203 -6.56 0.55 1.97
N ILE A 204 -5.77 1.62 1.89
CA ILE A 204 -4.98 2.11 3.03
C ILE A 204 -5.89 2.53 4.19
N LYS A 205 -7.00 3.23 3.88
CA LYS A 205 -7.98 3.62 4.89
C LYS A 205 -8.60 2.39 5.56
N GLN A 206 -8.92 1.35 4.79
CA GLN A 206 -9.43 0.10 5.33
C GLN A 206 -8.37 -0.62 6.19
N PHE A 207 -7.13 -0.70 5.76
CA PHE A 207 -6.06 -1.33 6.55
C PHE A 207 -5.79 -0.64 7.88
N TRP A 208 -5.98 0.67 7.94
CA TRP A 208 -5.87 1.41 9.18
C TRP A 208 -7.14 1.32 10.05
N GLY A 209 -8.34 1.48 9.45
CA GLY A 209 -9.60 1.61 10.16
C GLY A 209 -10.34 0.29 10.41
N ASP A 210 -10.30 -0.65 9.46
CA ASP A 210 -11.13 -1.86 9.50
C ASP A 210 -10.36 -3.11 9.95
N VAL A 211 -9.02 -3.04 10.02
CA VAL A 211 -8.20 -4.13 10.58
C VAL A 211 -8.19 -4.05 12.10
N PHE A 212 -8.51 -5.17 12.75
CA PHE A 212 -8.47 -5.28 14.21
C PHE A 212 -7.04 -5.50 14.69
N TRP A 213 -6.30 -4.39 14.83
CA TRP A 213 -4.95 -4.39 15.37
C TRP A 213 -4.90 -4.68 16.87
N ASP A 214 -6.04 -4.44 17.59
CA ASP A 214 -6.12 -4.59 19.04
C ASP A 214 -5.07 -3.70 19.76
N GLU A 215 -4.37 -4.24 20.75
CA GLU A 215 -3.31 -3.52 21.44
C GLU A 215 -1.94 -3.81 20.83
N LEU A 216 -1.33 -2.80 20.21
CA LEU A 216 0.04 -2.85 19.71
C LEU A 216 0.93 -1.83 20.39
N ASP A 217 2.18 -2.22 20.66
CA ASP A 217 3.23 -1.29 21.09
C ASP A 217 3.80 -0.56 19.87
N TYR A 218 3.95 -1.29 18.75
CA TYR A 218 4.46 -0.74 17.49
C TYR A 218 3.67 -1.29 16.29
N LEU A 219 3.35 -0.41 15.35
CA LEU A 219 2.94 -0.77 14.00
C LEU A 219 4.01 -0.27 13.03
N ILE A 220 4.65 -1.19 12.34
CA ILE A 220 5.58 -0.88 11.25
C ILE A 220 4.78 -0.82 9.95
N VAL A 221 4.99 0.25 9.17
CA VAL A 221 4.30 0.45 7.88
C VAL A 221 5.34 0.44 6.78
N ASP A 222 5.32 -0.58 5.93
CA ASP A 222 6.17 -0.68 4.76
C ASP A 222 5.57 0.13 3.61
N LEU A 223 6.14 1.29 3.29
CA LEU A 223 5.63 2.21 2.29
C LEU A 223 6.04 1.80 0.87
N PRO A 224 5.28 2.18 -0.17
CA PRO A 224 5.77 2.09 -1.55
C PRO A 224 7.07 2.85 -1.74
N PRO A 225 7.95 2.42 -2.68
CA PRO A 225 9.19 3.12 -2.94
C PRO A 225 8.97 4.50 -3.59
N GLY A 226 9.84 5.43 -3.31
CA GLY A 226 9.81 6.78 -3.88
C GLY A 226 8.81 7.71 -3.21
N THR A 227 8.53 8.83 -3.89
CA THR A 227 7.62 9.89 -3.45
C THR A 227 6.30 9.82 -4.24
N SER A 228 5.75 8.61 -4.38
CA SER A 228 4.50 8.37 -5.12
C SER A 228 3.28 8.87 -4.36
N ASP A 229 2.16 9.03 -5.06
CA ASP A 229 0.86 9.38 -4.47
C ASP A 229 0.44 8.37 -3.39
N ALA A 230 0.79 7.10 -3.54
CA ALA A 230 0.52 6.07 -2.54
C ALA A 230 1.26 6.34 -1.22
N SER A 231 2.57 6.65 -1.28
CA SER A 231 3.36 7.01 -0.09
C SER A 231 2.80 8.27 0.58
N LEU A 232 2.45 9.29 -0.22
CA LEU A 232 1.83 10.52 0.26
C LEU A 232 0.49 10.24 0.96
N THR A 233 -0.34 9.38 0.37
CA THR A 233 -1.64 9.00 0.95
C THR A 233 -1.47 8.34 2.31
N VAL A 234 -0.56 7.36 2.44
CA VAL A 234 -0.29 6.71 3.74
C VAL A 234 0.12 7.73 4.78
N MET A 235 1.06 8.62 4.44
CA MET A 235 1.56 9.66 5.35
C MET A 235 0.47 10.67 5.76
N GLN A 236 -0.55 10.88 4.94
CA GLN A 236 -1.66 11.78 5.24
C GLN A 236 -2.79 11.12 6.03
N MET A 237 -2.93 9.81 5.93
CA MET A 237 -4.06 9.07 6.52
C MET A 237 -3.73 8.35 7.81
N ILE A 238 -2.49 7.89 7.96
CA ILE A 238 -2.06 7.14 9.15
C ILE A 238 -1.29 8.10 10.09
N PRO A 239 -1.63 8.16 11.38
CA PRO A 239 -0.94 9.00 12.35
C PRO A 239 0.44 8.43 12.66
N LEU A 240 1.47 8.87 11.94
CA LEU A 240 2.83 8.39 12.08
C LEU A 240 3.55 9.05 13.25
N ASN A 241 4.28 8.27 14.03
CA ASN A 241 5.25 8.80 15.02
C ASN A 241 6.58 9.17 14.35
N GLY A 242 6.86 8.65 13.16
CA GLY A 242 8.01 9.04 12.37
C GLY A 242 8.33 8.08 11.24
N ILE A 243 9.35 8.42 10.47
CA ILE A 243 9.78 7.71 9.28
C ILE A 243 11.23 7.26 9.42
N VAL A 244 11.51 6.01 9.10
CA VAL A 244 12.86 5.48 8.88
C VAL A 244 13.14 5.49 7.38
N LEU A 245 14.22 6.14 6.96
CA LEU A 245 14.66 6.14 5.58
C LEU A 245 15.64 5.00 5.32
N VAL A 246 15.42 4.26 4.24
CA VAL A 246 16.30 3.16 3.80
C VAL A 246 16.97 3.52 2.48
N THR A 247 18.28 3.37 2.42
CA THR A 247 19.10 3.66 1.25
C THR A 247 20.13 2.54 1.00
N THR A 248 20.91 2.68 -0.08
CA THR A 248 22.09 1.85 -0.38
C THR A 248 23.28 2.74 -0.71
N PRO A 249 24.54 2.27 -0.71
CA PRO A 249 25.73 3.09 -0.94
C PRO A 249 25.79 3.81 -2.28
N GLN A 250 24.95 3.45 -3.25
CA GLN A 250 24.93 4.01 -4.58
C GLN A 250 24.52 5.49 -4.58
N SER A 251 25.28 6.35 -5.25
CA SER A 251 25.12 7.82 -5.26
C SER A 251 23.73 8.31 -5.70
N LEU A 252 23.10 7.63 -6.66
CA LEU A 252 21.72 7.95 -7.12
C LEU A 252 20.68 7.79 -6.01
N ALA A 253 20.92 6.92 -5.01
CA ALA A 253 20.02 6.76 -3.87
C ALA A 253 19.96 8.03 -3.02
N GLY A 254 21.05 8.77 -2.87
CA GLY A 254 21.11 10.01 -2.08
C GLY A 254 20.18 11.11 -2.59
N MET A 255 20.05 11.30 -3.91
CA MET A 255 19.15 12.32 -4.47
C MET A 255 17.68 12.02 -4.15
N VAL A 256 17.29 10.76 -4.18
CA VAL A 256 15.90 10.37 -3.93
C VAL A 256 15.59 10.37 -2.43
N VAL A 257 16.56 10.06 -1.57
CA VAL A 257 16.45 10.23 -0.12
C VAL A 257 16.19 11.69 0.24
N ARG A 258 16.85 12.66 -0.40
CA ARG A 258 16.57 14.09 -0.20
C ARG A 258 15.14 14.47 -0.55
N LYS A 259 14.58 13.92 -1.65
CA LYS A 259 13.18 14.15 -2.01
C LYS A 259 12.22 13.56 -0.98
N ALA A 260 12.51 12.35 -0.49
CA ALA A 260 11.71 11.72 0.56
C ALA A 260 11.77 12.50 1.88
N SER A 261 12.95 13.03 2.24
CA SER A 261 13.12 13.93 3.40
C SER A 261 12.29 15.20 3.25
N SER A 262 12.38 15.87 2.11
CA SER A 262 11.59 17.09 1.85
C SER A 262 10.07 16.83 1.91
N MET A 263 9.61 15.67 1.43
CA MET A 263 8.19 15.30 1.54
C MET A 263 7.76 15.10 3.00
N ALA A 264 8.56 14.41 3.80
CA ALA A 264 8.30 14.22 5.23
C ALA A 264 8.27 15.56 6.00
N GLU A 265 9.20 16.47 5.70
CA GLU A 265 9.25 17.83 6.26
C GLU A 265 7.99 18.64 5.92
N GLN A 266 7.52 18.58 4.65
CA GLN A 266 6.29 19.28 4.24
C GLN A 266 5.03 18.78 4.96
N LEU A 267 5.05 17.53 5.39
CA LEU A 267 3.96 16.90 6.17
C LEU A 267 4.17 17.03 7.68
N ASN A 268 5.27 17.66 8.12
CA ASN A 268 5.67 17.75 9.52
C ASN A 268 5.81 16.37 10.21
N ILE A 269 6.22 15.34 9.48
CA ILE A 269 6.48 14.01 10.03
C ILE A 269 7.98 13.88 10.34
N PRO A 270 8.37 13.56 11.58
CA PRO A 270 9.79 13.48 11.93
C PRO A 270 10.47 12.30 11.24
N ILE A 271 11.68 12.51 10.76
CA ILE A 271 12.53 11.44 10.26
C ILE A 271 13.38 10.93 11.41
N LEU A 272 13.14 9.69 11.80
CA LEU A 272 13.80 9.05 12.94
C LEU A 272 15.25 8.68 12.64
N GLY A 273 15.57 8.51 11.37
CA GLY A 273 16.93 8.29 10.95
C GLY A 273 17.07 7.58 9.61
N LEU A 274 18.33 7.40 9.21
CA LEU A 274 18.73 6.76 7.97
C LEU A 274 19.34 5.39 8.25
N ILE A 275 18.97 4.37 7.49
CA ILE A 275 19.61 3.06 7.44
C ILE A 275 20.22 2.88 6.05
N GLU A 276 21.51 2.56 5.99
CA GLU A 276 22.16 2.15 4.76
C GLU A 276 22.15 0.62 4.68
N ASN A 277 21.29 0.07 3.86
CA ASN A 277 21.22 -1.36 3.60
C ASN A 277 22.19 -1.75 2.47
N MET A 278 22.57 -3.04 2.43
CA MET A 278 23.52 -3.58 1.44
C MET A 278 24.86 -2.83 1.43
N SER A 279 25.29 -2.38 2.60
CA SER A 279 26.47 -1.53 2.77
C SER A 279 27.78 -2.26 2.55
N TYR A 280 27.84 -3.52 2.91
CA TYR A 280 29.04 -4.36 2.83
C TYR A 280 28.68 -5.84 2.82
N VAL A 281 29.65 -6.67 2.47
CA VAL A 281 29.63 -8.12 2.67
C VAL A 281 30.70 -8.46 3.70
N THR A 282 30.40 -9.33 4.65
CA THR A 282 31.40 -9.90 5.56
C THR A 282 32.00 -11.13 4.92
N CYS A 283 33.35 -11.15 4.72
CA CYS A 283 34.05 -12.32 4.21
C CYS A 283 33.87 -13.49 5.19
N PRO A 284 33.38 -14.65 4.74
CA PRO A 284 33.15 -15.79 5.62
C PRO A 284 34.45 -16.38 6.20
N ASP A 285 35.58 -16.23 5.51
CA ASP A 285 36.85 -16.80 5.92
C ASP A 285 37.61 -15.97 6.95
N CYS A 286 37.59 -14.63 6.83
CA CYS A 286 38.42 -13.77 7.68
C CYS A 286 37.65 -12.63 8.38
N GLY A 287 36.32 -12.52 8.19
CA GLY A 287 35.50 -11.49 8.82
C GLY A 287 35.71 -10.08 8.27
N LYS A 288 36.54 -9.89 7.25
CA LYS A 288 36.79 -8.57 6.66
C LYS A 288 35.53 -8.05 5.98
N MET A 289 35.16 -6.79 6.27
CA MET A 289 34.10 -6.10 5.55
C MET A 289 34.58 -5.65 4.17
N ILE A 290 33.80 -5.98 3.14
CA ILE A 290 34.05 -5.63 1.74
C ILE A 290 32.92 -4.74 1.25
N GLU A 291 33.21 -3.50 0.94
CA GLU A 291 32.24 -2.52 0.42
C GLU A 291 32.05 -2.72 -1.09
N VAL A 292 31.10 -3.61 -1.45
CA VAL A 292 30.86 -4.08 -2.83
C VAL A 292 30.44 -2.93 -3.77
N PHE A 293 29.72 -1.95 -3.26
CA PHE A 293 29.25 -0.78 -4.04
C PHE A 293 30.15 0.47 -3.85
N GLY A 294 31.37 0.28 -3.34
CA GLY A 294 32.29 1.35 -3.00
C GLY A 294 32.07 1.89 -1.58
N PRO A 295 32.86 2.87 -1.16
CA PRO A 295 32.83 3.41 0.19
C PRO A 295 31.46 4.02 0.53
N SER A 296 31.01 3.74 1.76
CA SER A 296 29.76 4.30 2.26
C SER A 296 29.82 5.82 2.38
N ASN A 297 28.78 6.49 1.94
CA ASN A 297 28.55 7.91 2.17
C ASN A 297 27.33 8.16 3.10
N ALA A 298 26.86 7.14 3.80
CA ALA A 298 25.66 7.24 4.63
C ALA A 298 25.75 8.32 5.70
N ALA A 299 26.91 8.46 6.33
CA ALA A 299 27.13 9.50 7.35
C ALA A 299 27.04 10.91 6.75
N GLY A 300 27.63 11.14 5.59
CA GLY A 300 27.54 12.41 4.87
C GLY A 300 26.10 12.74 4.46
N LEU A 301 25.39 11.76 3.92
CA LEU A 301 23.99 11.91 3.54
C LEU A 301 23.07 12.17 4.75
N ALA A 302 23.27 11.44 5.85
CA ALA A 302 22.53 11.65 7.08
C ALA A 302 22.75 13.06 7.66
N ALA A 303 23.98 13.53 7.64
CA ALA A 303 24.33 14.89 8.07
C ALA A 303 23.70 15.95 7.15
N GLU A 304 23.70 15.73 5.84
CA GLU A 304 23.10 16.64 4.84
C GLU A 304 21.58 16.83 5.09
N ILE A 305 20.86 15.74 5.33
CA ILE A 305 19.41 15.78 5.64
C ILE A 305 19.11 15.95 7.12
N ARG A 306 20.12 16.19 7.95
CA ARG A 306 20.03 16.47 9.40
C ARG A 306 19.30 15.39 10.20
N VAL A 307 19.55 14.11 9.89
CA VAL A 307 18.99 12.98 10.61
C VAL A 307 20.10 12.09 11.15
N PRO A 308 19.87 11.30 12.22
CA PRO A 308 20.86 10.34 12.68
C PRO A 308 21.03 9.17 11.69
N LEU A 309 22.27 8.70 11.53
CA LEU A 309 22.55 7.40 10.92
C LEU A 309 22.27 6.31 11.95
N LEU A 310 21.20 5.54 11.75
CA LEU A 310 20.81 4.46 12.67
C LEU A 310 21.78 3.27 12.56
N GLY A 311 22.18 2.93 11.36
CA GLY A 311 23.09 1.82 11.13
C GLY A 311 23.38 1.54 9.65
N ARG A 312 24.35 0.64 9.46
CA ARG A 312 24.71 0.06 8.16
C ARG A 312 24.49 -1.44 8.23
N LEU A 313 23.77 -2.00 7.27
CA LEU A 313 23.40 -3.40 7.23
C LEU A 313 24.17 -4.13 6.12
N PRO A 314 24.55 -5.38 6.33
CA PRO A 314 25.26 -6.16 5.33
C PRO A 314 24.36 -6.63 4.19
N ILE A 315 24.97 -7.06 3.09
CA ILE A 315 24.36 -7.97 2.15
C ILE A 315 24.46 -9.37 2.78
N SER A 316 23.30 -9.98 3.07
CA SER A 316 23.23 -11.33 3.62
C SER A 316 22.44 -12.24 2.66
N PRO A 317 23.07 -13.27 2.08
CA PRO A 317 22.35 -14.29 1.31
C PRO A 317 21.30 -15.03 2.13
N GLU A 318 21.51 -15.14 3.45
CA GLU A 318 20.60 -15.79 4.37
C GLU A 318 19.24 -15.04 4.47
N ILE A 319 19.27 -13.69 4.48
CA ILE A 319 18.04 -12.87 4.44
C ILE A 319 17.22 -13.19 3.18
N ALA A 320 17.88 -13.33 2.02
CA ALA A 320 17.19 -13.66 0.78
C ALA A 320 16.60 -15.08 0.84
N LEU A 321 17.39 -16.06 1.28
CA LEU A 321 16.97 -17.47 1.37
C LEU A 321 15.79 -17.64 2.33
N LEU A 322 15.88 -17.08 3.53
CA LEU A 322 14.81 -17.15 4.53
C LEU A 322 13.58 -16.36 4.09
N GLY A 323 13.77 -15.19 3.48
CA GLY A 323 12.67 -14.38 2.95
C GLY A 323 11.92 -15.07 1.81
N ASP A 324 12.63 -15.76 0.90
CA ASP A 324 12.00 -16.51 -0.19
C ASP A 324 11.19 -17.73 0.30
N SER A 325 11.55 -18.26 1.47
CA SER A 325 10.91 -19.43 2.10
C SER A 325 9.84 -19.05 3.16
N GLY A 326 9.57 -17.76 3.41
CA GLY A 326 8.62 -17.30 4.42
C GLY A 326 9.11 -17.44 5.86
N ARG A 327 10.41 -17.61 6.06
CA ARG A 327 11.06 -17.95 7.35
C ARG A 327 11.98 -16.84 7.85
N LEU A 328 11.76 -15.60 7.43
CA LEU A 328 12.63 -14.47 7.78
C LEU A 328 12.75 -14.26 9.30
N GLU A 329 11.76 -14.69 10.07
CA GLU A 329 11.81 -14.67 11.54
C GLU A 329 12.93 -15.55 12.14
N GLU A 330 13.50 -16.50 11.39
CA GLU A 330 14.61 -17.32 11.86
C GLU A 330 15.97 -16.62 11.74
N TYR A 331 16.06 -15.56 10.92
CA TYR A 331 17.29 -14.79 10.79
C TYR A 331 17.74 -14.23 12.14
N ALA A 332 19.00 -14.41 12.51
CA ALA A 332 19.50 -14.00 13.83
C ALA A 332 19.36 -12.49 14.12
N ALA A 333 19.50 -11.65 13.09
CA ALA A 333 19.28 -10.21 13.11
C ALA A 333 20.06 -9.42 14.19
N GLY A 334 21.24 -9.93 14.62
CA GLY A 334 22.02 -9.28 15.67
C GLY A 334 22.46 -7.86 15.34
N GLU A 335 22.64 -7.52 14.07
CA GLU A 335 22.94 -6.17 13.60
C GLU A 335 21.75 -5.21 13.71
N PHE A 336 20.51 -5.73 13.83
CA PHE A 336 19.33 -4.92 14.04
C PHE A 336 19.12 -4.50 15.50
N GLU A 337 19.65 -5.24 16.47
CA GLU A 337 19.48 -4.91 17.88
C GLU A 337 20.00 -3.51 18.26
N PRO A 338 21.25 -3.12 17.92
CA PRO A 338 21.73 -1.77 18.23
C PRO A 338 21.01 -0.70 17.41
N LEU A 339 20.52 -1.03 16.21
CA LEU A 339 19.77 -0.14 15.35
C LEU A 339 18.39 0.14 15.97
N VAL A 340 17.66 -0.90 16.40
CA VAL A 340 16.38 -0.78 17.09
C VAL A 340 16.54 -0.02 18.40
N ALA A 341 17.56 -0.30 19.20
CA ALA A 341 17.83 0.43 20.45
C ALA A 341 17.98 1.94 20.21
N ARG A 342 18.69 2.34 19.14
CA ARG A 342 18.81 3.76 18.76
C ARG A 342 17.48 4.33 18.26
N LEU A 343 16.76 3.58 17.45
CA LEU A 343 15.46 3.98 16.92
C LEU A 343 14.47 4.28 18.04
N LEU A 344 14.38 3.42 19.04
CA LEU A 344 13.44 3.55 20.16
C LEU A 344 13.66 4.82 21.00
N LEU A 345 14.90 5.32 21.08
CA LEU A 345 15.22 6.59 21.75
C LEU A 345 14.72 7.82 20.98
N LEU A 346 14.41 7.67 19.69
CA LEU A 346 14.06 8.77 18.80
C LEU A 346 12.58 8.82 18.48
N VAL A 347 11.83 7.75 18.76
CA VAL A 347 10.38 7.69 18.45
C VAL A 347 9.61 8.56 19.43
N PRO A 348 8.92 9.63 18.96
CA PRO A 348 8.08 10.45 19.81
C PRO A 348 6.93 9.67 20.45
N GLU A 349 6.51 10.04 21.64
CA GLU A 349 5.35 9.44 22.30
C GLU A 349 4.03 9.78 21.60
N THR A 350 3.94 11.00 21.06
CA THR A 350 2.76 11.47 20.34
C THR A 350 2.97 11.37 18.83
N ALA A 351 1.99 10.79 18.16
CA ALA A 351 1.98 10.75 16.69
C ALA A 351 1.75 12.16 16.11
N CYS A 352 2.38 12.45 14.99
CA CYS A 352 2.05 13.61 14.19
C CYS A 352 0.71 13.38 13.50
N VAL A 353 -0.28 14.20 13.83
CA VAL A 353 -1.56 14.21 13.10
C VAL A 353 -1.34 15.08 11.87
N PRO A 354 -1.39 14.52 10.66
CA PRO A 354 -1.26 15.30 9.45
C PRO A 354 -2.35 16.39 9.41
N PRO A 355 -2.04 17.61 8.92
CA PRO A 355 -3.06 18.64 8.76
C PRO A 355 -4.08 18.13 7.74
N ILE A 356 -5.30 17.84 8.21
CA ILE A 356 -6.42 17.51 7.33
C ILE A 356 -6.69 18.77 6.51
N ARG A 357 -6.27 18.79 5.26
CA ARG A 357 -6.73 19.80 4.31
C ARG A 357 -8.22 19.53 4.07
N ARG A 358 -9.05 20.42 4.64
CA ARG A 358 -10.49 20.50 4.37
C ARG A 358 -10.73 20.84 2.90
#